data_ef6c3d73ed6c4daa54dc58d2cdb9c704
#
_entry.id   ef6c3d73ed6c4daa54dc58d2cdb9c704
#
_cell.length_a   1.000
_cell.length_b   1.000
_cell.length_c   1.000
_cell.angle_alpha   90.00
_cell.angle_beta   90.00
_cell.angle_gamma   90.00
#
_symmetry.space_group_name_H-M   'P 1'
#
loop_
_entity.id
_entity.type
_entity.pdbx_description
1 polymer ?
#
loop_
_entity_poly.entity_id
_entity_poly.type
_entity_poly.pdbx_seq_one_letter_code
_entity_poly.pdbx_strand_id
1 'polypeptide(L)'
;MDREYVARIEHGLRVIVTAGAAGIGRVIVEALHTCGAYIHVCDVDADAVADLNSALPEVGTTIADVSDASQVDQFFAEAETHLGGLDVLVNNAGIAGPTASIDAISPEDWERTVAVNLNGHFYCARRATPLLRNSENAVMINLSSVAGRLGFQYRTPYAATKWGIIGFTQSLAKELGPEGIRVNAILPGMVEGPRIERVISARAKTMGQSEAEVKTEMLSNVSLRRTVAPNDIAEMVLFLCSSGARNISGQSLSVCGNVETM
;
A
#
# COMPACT_ATOMS: atom_id res chain seq x y z
N MET A 1 19.58 14.29 -30.84
CA MET A 1 19.18 13.27 -29.83
C MET A 1 18.01 13.86 -29.08
N ASP A 2 16.82 13.55 -29.54
CA ASP A 2 15.60 13.93 -28.83
C ASP A 2 15.50 13.06 -27.58
N ARG A 3 15.92 13.61 -26.43
CA ARG A 3 15.70 12.96 -25.14
C ARG A 3 14.24 13.18 -24.79
N GLU A 4 13.40 12.18 -24.99
CA GLU A 4 12.08 12.14 -24.37
C GLU A 4 12.26 12.07 -22.85
N TYR A 5 12.04 13.19 -22.16
CA TYR A 5 12.05 13.27 -20.70
C TYR A 5 10.69 12.85 -20.09
N VAL A 6 10.09 11.80 -20.61
CA VAL A 6 8.82 11.28 -20.09
C VAL A 6 9.11 9.98 -19.35
N ALA A 7 8.85 9.98 -18.04
CA ALA A 7 8.86 8.75 -17.26
C ALA A 7 7.72 7.85 -17.76
N ARG A 8 8.04 6.84 -18.54
CA ARG A 8 7.07 5.87 -19.07
C ARG A 8 7.21 4.57 -18.29
N ILE A 9 6.08 3.97 -17.97
CA ILE A 9 6.01 2.59 -17.53
C ILE A 9 6.20 1.71 -18.76
N GLU A 10 6.99 0.66 -18.62
CA GLU A 10 7.13 -0.35 -19.67
C GLU A 10 5.82 -1.13 -19.80
N HIS A 11 5.40 -1.34 -21.05
CA HIS A 11 4.23 -2.16 -21.33
C HIS A 11 4.53 -3.62 -20.99
N GLY A 12 3.55 -4.31 -20.40
CA GLY A 12 3.70 -5.74 -20.07
C GLY A 12 4.36 -6.04 -18.74
N LEU A 13 4.51 -5.04 -17.83
CA LEU A 13 4.95 -5.29 -16.45
C LEU A 13 4.03 -6.30 -15.76
N ARG A 14 4.61 -7.28 -15.10
CA ARG A 14 3.90 -8.29 -14.31
C ARG A 14 3.81 -7.81 -12.86
N VAL A 15 2.60 -7.56 -12.39
CA VAL A 15 2.37 -6.85 -11.13
C VAL A 15 1.49 -7.66 -10.20
N ILE A 16 1.90 -7.77 -8.95
CA ILE A 16 1.05 -8.25 -7.84
C ILE A 16 0.64 -7.04 -6.98
N VAL A 17 -0.68 -6.93 -6.68
CA VAL A 17 -1.23 -5.92 -5.77
C VAL A 17 -2.04 -6.61 -4.67
N THR A 18 -1.65 -6.42 -3.41
CA THR A 18 -2.41 -6.96 -2.28
C THR A 18 -3.53 -6.00 -1.85
N ALA A 19 -4.70 -6.54 -1.43
CA ALA A 19 -5.93 -5.78 -1.19
C ALA A 19 -6.27 -4.85 -2.38
N GLY A 20 -6.21 -5.42 -3.59
CA GLY A 20 -6.32 -4.67 -4.85
C GLY A 20 -7.73 -4.59 -5.41
N ALA A 21 -8.73 -5.22 -4.77
CA ALA A 21 -10.10 -5.23 -5.29
C ALA A 21 -10.92 -3.99 -4.91
N ALA A 22 -10.49 -3.24 -3.89
CA ALA A 22 -11.21 -2.05 -3.39
C ALA A 22 -10.28 -0.89 -3.03
N GLY A 23 -10.87 0.30 -2.83
CA GLY A 23 -10.20 1.48 -2.30
C GLY A 23 -8.95 1.90 -3.09
N ILE A 24 -7.86 2.23 -2.39
CA ILE A 24 -6.59 2.65 -3.00
C ILE A 24 -6.02 1.56 -3.90
N GLY A 25 -6.10 0.29 -3.47
CA GLY A 25 -5.60 -0.85 -4.24
C GLY A 25 -6.29 -0.97 -5.59
N ARG A 26 -7.62 -0.81 -5.64
CA ARG A 26 -8.40 -0.81 -6.88
C ARG A 26 -7.95 0.27 -7.85
N VAL A 27 -7.76 1.49 -7.38
CA VAL A 27 -7.33 2.60 -8.23
C VAL A 27 -5.90 2.37 -8.76
N ILE A 28 -5.01 1.78 -7.94
CA ILE A 28 -3.67 1.36 -8.39
C ILE A 28 -3.77 0.31 -9.49
N VAL A 29 -4.63 -0.69 -9.34
CA VAL A 29 -4.87 -1.75 -10.35
C VAL A 29 -5.36 -1.15 -11.65
N GLU A 30 -6.37 -0.27 -11.61
CA GLU A 30 -6.93 0.39 -12.78
C GLU A 30 -5.90 1.25 -13.52
N ALA A 31 -5.07 1.99 -12.79
CA ALA A 31 -4.01 2.81 -13.36
C ALA A 31 -2.92 1.96 -14.03
N LEU A 32 -2.45 0.89 -13.38
CA LEU A 32 -1.48 -0.04 -13.95
C LEU A 32 -2.03 -0.79 -15.18
N HIS A 33 -3.29 -1.24 -15.10
CA HIS A 33 -3.98 -1.89 -16.23
C HIS A 33 -4.06 -0.95 -17.45
N THR A 34 -4.42 0.32 -17.24
CA THR A 34 -4.45 1.34 -18.30
C THR A 34 -3.09 1.53 -18.97
N CYS A 35 -1.99 1.31 -18.22
CA CYS A 35 -0.63 1.33 -18.76
C CYS A 35 -0.19 0.03 -19.42
N GLY A 36 -1.07 -0.97 -19.51
CA GLY A 36 -0.78 -2.26 -20.17
C GLY A 36 -0.02 -3.26 -19.30
N ALA A 37 -0.10 -3.17 -17.98
CA ALA A 37 0.46 -4.15 -17.07
C ALA A 37 -0.41 -5.43 -17.02
N TYR A 38 0.22 -6.59 -16.84
CA TYR A 38 -0.43 -7.84 -16.43
C TYR A 38 -0.51 -7.89 -14.91
N ILE A 39 -1.68 -8.09 -14.36
CA ILE A 39 -1.92 -7.88 -12.93
C ILE A 39 -2.55 -9.11 -12.29
N HIS A 40 -2.07 -9.47 -11.10
CA HIS A 40 -2.74 -10.42 -10.22
C HIS A 40 -2.96 -9.79 -8.85
N VAL A 41 -4.17 -9.95 -8.31
CA VAL A 41 -4.63 -9.30 -7.08
C VAL A 41 -5.01 -10.35 -6.04
N CYS A 42 -4.72 -10.08 -4.76
CA CYS A 42 -5.45 -10.74 -3.68
C CYS A 42 -6.31 -9.74 -2.89
N ASP A 43 -7.43 -10.21 -2.41
CA ASP A 43 -8.27 -9.51 -1.45
C ASP A 43 -9.02 -10.52 -0.57
N VAL A 44 -9.46 -10.10 0.61
CA VAL A 44 -10.31 -10.91 1.50
C VAL A 44 -11.80 -10.75 1.19
N ASP A 45 -12.17 -9.69 0.49
CA ASP A 45 -13.54 -9.32 0.15
C ASP A 45 -13.96 -9.97 -1.18
N ALA A 46 -14.72 -11.04 -1.08
CA ALA A 46 -15.16 -11.82 -2.24
C ALA A 46 -16.07 -11.00 -3.18
N ASP A 47 -16.88 -10.10 -2.65
CA ASP A 47 -17.78 -9.26 -3.45
C ASP A 47 -16.97 -8.23 -4.23
N ALA A 48 -15.99 -7.60 -3.58
CA ALA A 48 -15.07 -6.67 -4.26
C ALA A 48 -14.24 -7.38 -5.35
N VAL A 49 -13.82 -8.63 -5.12
CA VAL A 49 -13.13 -9.45 -6.12
C VAL A 49 -14.04 -9.75 -7.32
N ALA A 50 -15.31 -10.09 -7.08
CA ALA A 50 -16.28 -10.33 -8.15
C ALA A 50 -16.54 -9.07 -8.99
N ASP A 51 -16.66 -7.90 -8.33
CA ASP A 51 -16.79 -6.59 -9.00
C ASP A 51 -15.55 -6.25 -9.85
N LEU A 52 -14.35 -6.54 -9.33
CA LEU A 52 -13.10 -6.35 -10.08
C LEU A 52 -13.07 -7.23 -11.33
N ASN A 53 -13.37 -8.53 -11.18
CA ASN A 53 -13.40 -9.48 -12.30
C ASN A 53 -14.41 -9.11 -13.37
N SER A 54 -15.55 -8.54 -12.96
CA SER A 54 -16.56 -8.07 -13.91
C SER A 54 -16.10 -6.84 -14.69
N ALA A 55 -15.36 -5.95 -14.06
CA ALA A 55 -14.87 -4.71 -14.68
C ALA A 55 -13.58 -4.90 -15.47
N LEU A 56 -12.67 -5.75 -15.02
CA LEU A 56 -11.36 -6.02 -15.60
C LEU A 56 -11.11 -7.55 -15.65
N PRO A 57 -11.73 -8.27 -16.60
CA PRO A 57 -11.67 -9.74 -16.67
C PRO A 57 -10.27 -10.31 -16.95
N GLU A 58 -9.34 -9.48 -17.44
CA GLU A 58 -7.93 -9.87 -17.68
C GLU A 58 -7.08 -9.85 -16.41
N VAL A 59 -7.56 -9.23 -15.33
CA VAL A 59 -6.86 -9.20 -14.05
C VAL A 59 -7.09 -10.50 -13.31
N GLY A 60 -6.01 -11.22 -13.01
CA GLY A 60 -6.07 -12.43 -12.17
C GLY A 60 -6.42 -12.06 -10.73
N THR A 61 -7.19 -12.92 -10.06
CA THR A 61 -7.60 -12.65 -8.66
C THR A 61 -7.57 -13.92 -7.82
N THR A 62 -7.18 -13.77 -6.55
CA THR A 62 -7.25 -14.81 -5.52
C THR A 62 -7.89 -14.24 -4.26
N ILE A 63 -8.83 -14.96 -3.65
CA ILE A 63 -9.35 -14.60 -2.33
C ILE A 63 -8.35 -15.11 -1.29
N ALA A 64 -7.66 -14.19 -0.59
CA ALA A 64 -6.64 -14.55 0.39
C ALA A 64 -6.46 -13.48 1.47
N ASP A 65 -6.26 -13.92 2.71
CA ASP A 65 -5.85 -13.08 3.83
C ASP A 65 -4.31 -13.04 3.93
N VAL A 66 -3.73 -11.87 3.72
CA VAL A 66 -2.26 -11.69 3.79
C VAL A 66 -1.67 -11.95 5.17
N SER A 67 -2.50 -12.00 6.23
CA SER A 67 -2.05 -12.36 7.58
C SER A 67 -1.83 -13.86 7.77
N ASP A 68 -2.26 -14.69 6.83
CA ASP A 68 -2.06 -16.12 6.80
C ASP A 68 -0.98 -16.49 5.77
N ALA A 69 0.15 -17.00 6.26
CA ALA A 69 1.30 -17.34 5.41
C ALA A 69 0.95 -18.42 4.36
N SER A 70 0.06 -19.38 4.70
CA SER A 70 -0.32 -20.46 3.78
C SER A 70 -1.21 -19.95 2.65
N GLN A 71 -2.12 -19.02 2.93
CA GLN A 71 -2.93 -18.36 1.90
C GLN A 71 -2.05 -17.46 1.00
N VAL A 72 -1.04 -16.78 1.56
CA VAL A 72 -0.06 -16.05 0.76
C VAL A 72 0.73 -16.99 -0.15
N ASP A 73 1.17 -18.15 0.36
CA ASP A 73 1.89 -19.14 -0.46
C ASP A 73 1.03 -19.63 -1.65
N GLN A 74 -0.26 -19.92 -1.42
CA GLN A 74 -1.21 -20.28 -2.48
C GLN A 74 -1.44 -19.14 -3.47
N PHE A 75 -1.71 -17.93 -2.98
CA PHE A 75 -1.89 -16.74 -3.79
C PHE A 75 -0.71 -16.51 -4.76
N PHE A 76 0.53 -16.60 -4.25
CA PHE A 76 1.71 -16.44 -5.09
C PHE A 76 1.88 -17.55 -6.12
N ALA A 77 1.50 -18.79 -5.83
CA ALA A 77 1.52 -19.89 -6.80
C ALA A 77 0.52 -19.66 -7.95
N GLU A 78 -0.69 -19.17 -7.64
CA GLU A 78 -1.70 -18.81 -8.64
C GLU A 78 -1.24 -17.60 -9.47
N ALA A 79 -0.68 -16.57 -8.82
CA ALA A 79 -0.16 -15.39 -9.48
C ALA A 79 1.02 -15.73 -10.42
N GLU A 80 1.95 -16.58 -10.00
CA GLU A 80 3.07 -17.04 -10.82
C GLU A 80 2.58 -17.81 -12.07
N THR A 81 1.57 -18.65 -11.90
CA THR A 81 0.93 -19.37 -13.03
C THR A 81 0.28 -18.41 -14.02
N HIS A 82 -0.41 -17.37 -13.53
CA HIS A 82 -1.10 -16.38 -14.36
C HIS A 82 -0.13 -15.43 -15.07
N LEU A 83 0.88 -14.92 -14.36
CA LEU A 83 1.79 -13.86 -14.83
C LEU A 83 3.07 -14.40 -15.53
N GLY A 84 3.46 -15.63 -15.24
CA GLY A 84 4.73 -16.20 -15.73
C GLY A 84 5.99 -15.57 -15.13
N GLY A 85 5.88 -14.80 -14.06
CA GLY A 85 6.96 -14.13 -13.36
C GLY A 85 6.49 -12.88 -12.65
N LEU A 86 7.40 -12.05 -12.11
CA LEU A 86 7.03 -10.85 -11.34
C LEU A 86 8.06 -9.73 -11.56
N ASP A 87 7.57 -8.52 -11.85
CA ASP A 87 8.37 -7.30 -11.98
C ASP A 87 8.07 -6.31 -10.84
N VAL A 88 6.81 -6.27 -10.37
CA VAL A 88 6.39 -5.32 -9.33
C VAL A 88 5.54 -6.00 -8.27
N LEU A 89 5.91 -5.81 -7.00
CA LEU A 89 5.04 -6.10 -5.86
C LEU A 89 4.54 -4.79 -5.23
N VAL A 90 3.23 -4.60 -5.15
CA VAL A 90 2.59 -3.53 -4.38
C VAL A 90 1.96 -4.13 -3.12
N ASN A 91 2.65 -4.02 -2.00
CA ASN A 91 2.16 -4.37 -0.68
C ASN A 91 1.22 -3.26 -0.18
N ASN A 92 -0.05 -3.32 -0.55
CA ASN A 92 -1.06 -2.32 -0.21
C ASN A 92 -1.97 -2.78 0.95
N ALA A 93 -2.10 -4.08 1.20
CA ALA A 93 -2.98 -4.61 2.23
C ALA A 93 -2.70 -3.99 3.61
N GLY A 94 -3.77 -3.63 4.31
CA GLY A 94 -3.66 -3.07 5.64
C GLY A 94 -5.00 -2.60 6.21
N ILE A 95 -5.17 -2.78 7.51
CA ILE A 95 -6.35 -2.36 8.26
C ILE A 95 -6.05 -1.13 9.12
N ALA A 96 -7.10 -0.41 9.47
CA ALA A 96 -6.99 0.77 10.32
C ALA A 96 -6.62 0.43 11.77
N GLY A 97 -6.98 -0.76 12.25
CA GLY A 97 -6.92 -1.11 13.66
C GLY A 97 -7.91 -0.29 14.49
N PRO A 98 -7.91 -0.48 15.82
CA PRO A 98 -8.79 0.24 16.74
C PRO A 98 -8.42 1.73 16.86
N THR A 99 -9.40 2.52 17.25
CA THR A 99 -9.21 3.92 17.69
C THR A 99 -9.63 3.99 19.17
N ALA A 100 -8.65 3.87 20.06
CA ALA A 100 -8.87 3.80 21.50
C ALA A 100 -7.63 4.23 22.29
N SER A 101 -7.77 4.50 23.60
CA SER A 101 -6.64 4.66 24.52
C SER A 101 -5.89 3.35 24.65
N ILE A 102 -4.59 3.41 24.98
CA ILE A 102 -3.71 2.22 25.02
C ILE A 102 -4.21 1.13 25.97
N ASP A 103 -4.81 1.51 27.08
CA ASP A 103 -5.37 0.62 28.08
C ASP A 103 -6.72 -0.02 27.69
N ALA A 104 -7.37 0.52 26.66
CA ALA A 104 -8.62 0.01 26.09
C ALA A 104 -8.44 -0.81 24.81
N ILE A 105 -7.20 -0.92 24.31
CA ILE A 105 -6.89 -1.77 23.13
C ILE A 105 -6.70 -3.20 23.60
N SER A 106 -7.47 -4.15 23.04
CA SER A 106 -7.30 -5.55 23.34
C SER A 106 -6.01 -6.14 22.74
N PRO A 107 -5.39 -7.16 23.35
CA PRO A 107 -4.29 -7.88 22.74
C PRO A 107 -4.63 -8.42 21.34
N GLU A 108 -5.84 -8.90 21.14
CA GLU A 108 -6.34 -9.47 19.88
C GLU A 108 -6.40 -8.39 18.77
N ASP A 109 -6.85 -7.18 19.09
CA ASP A 109 -6.85 -6.04 18.14
C ASP A 109 -5.43 -5.62 17.76
N TRP A 110 -4.52 -5.62 18.75
CA TRP A 110 -3.10 -5.38 18.50
C TRP A 110 -2.51 -6.44 17.58
N GLU A 111 -2.67 -7.71 17.92
CA GLU A 111 -2.15 -8.86 17.16
C GLU A 111 -2.71 -8.88 15.74
N ARG A 112 -4.03 -8.67 15.57
CA ARG A 112 -4.66 -8.61 14.25
C ARG A 112 -4.08 -7.47 13.41
N THR A 113 -3.86 -6.29 14.02
CA THR A 113 -3.29 -5.15 13.31
C THR A 113 -1.85 -5.43 12.85
N VAL A 114 -1.04 -6.05 13.71
CA VAL A 114 0.34 -6.46 13.38
C VAL A 114 0.34 -7.55 12.30
N ALA A 115 -0.52 -8.56 12.44
CA ALA A 115 -0.61 -9.68 11.51
C ALA A 115 -0.92 -9.20 10.09
N VAL A 116 -1.89 -8.32 9.91
CA VAL A 116 -2.25 -7.80 8.58
C VAL A 116 -1.22 -6.79 8.07
N ASN A 117 -0.91 -5.76 8.89
CA ASN A 117 -0.18 -4.60 8.39
C ASN A 117 1.33 -4.84 8.27
N LEU A 118 1.91 -5.72 9.10
CA LEU A 118 3.36 -5.94 9.12
C LEU A 118 3.74 -7.35 8.67
N ASN A 119 3.15 -8.40 9.27
CA ASN A 119 3.47 -9.77 8.89
C ASN A 119 3.04 -10.05 7.45
N GLY A 120 1.88 -9.53 7.00
CA GLY A 120 1.41 -9.66 5.62
C GLY A 120 2.41 -9.08 4.61
N HIS A 121 3.00 -7.92 4.89
CA HIS A 121 4.06 -7.35 4.05
C HIS A 121 5.29 -8.25 3.98
N PHE A 122 5.69 -8.83 5.12
CA PHE A 122 6.80 -9.77 5.19
C PHE A 122 6.51 -11.04 4.39
N TYR A 123 5.34 -11.66 4.57
CA TYR A 123 4.99 -12.91 3.87
C TYR A 123 4.99 -12.70 2.35
N CYS A 124 4.39 -11.61 1.87
CA CYS A 124 4.38 -11.27 0.45
C CYS A 124 5.79 -10.96 -0.08
N ALA A 125 6.60 -10.17 0.65
CA ALA A 125 7.97 -9.87 0.24
C ALA A 125 8.83 -11.13 0.15
N ARG A 126 8.70 -12.05 1.12
CA ARG A 126 9.40 -13.36 1.13
C ARG A 126 9.10 -14.18 -0.12
N ARG A 127 7.83 -14.18 -0.56
CA ARG A 127 7.41 -14.93 -1.76
C ARG A 127 7.77 -14.21 -3.07
N ALA A 128 7.70 -12.87 -3.08
CA ALA A 128 8.00 -12.07 -4.26
C ALA A 128 9.50 -12.03 -4.59
N THR A 129 10.38 -12.01 -3.59
CA THR A 129 11.82 -11.80 -3.80
C THR A 129 12.45 -12.79 -4.78
N PRO A 130 12.21 -14.13 -4.71
CA PRO A 130 12.76 -15.07 -5.69
C PRO A 130 12.30 -14.80 -7.14
N LEU A 131 11.07 -14.31 -7.32
CA LEU A 131 10.50 -13.99 -8.63
C LEU A 131 11.08 -12.68 -9.17
N LEU A 132 11.20 -11.66 -8.31
CA LEU A 132 11.76 -10.35 -8.63
C LEU A 132 13.23 -10.43 -9.07
N ARG A 133 14.01 -11.40 -8.56
CA ARG A 133 15.40 -11.65 -9.00
C ARG A 133 15.53 -11.94 -10.50
N ASN A 134 14.47 -12.42 -11.12
CA ASN A 134 14.43 -12.75 -12.54
C ASN A 134 13.89 -11.59 -13.41
N SER A 135 13.68 -10.41 -12.83
CA SER A 135 13.18 -9.22 -13.51
C SER A 135 14.29 -8.20 -13.76
N GLU A 136 14.30 -7.60 -14.94
CA GLU A 136 15.19 -6.47 -15.27
C GLU A 136 14.68 -5.14 -14.66
N ASN A 137 13.44 -5.12 -14.17
CA ASN A 137 12.74 -3.91 -13.67
C ASN A 137 12.11 -4.14 -12.29
N ALA A 138 12.82 -4.85 -11.42
CA ALA A 138 12.32 -5.31 -10.13
C ALA A 138 12.01 -4.15 -9.16
N VAL A 139 10.75 -4.06 -8.71
CA VAL A 139 10.29 -3.03 -7.78
C VAL A 139 9.40 -3.63 -6.70
N MET A 140 9.66 -3.27 -5.44
CA MET A 140 8.76 -3.53 -4.32
C MET A 140 8.31 -2.18 -3.74
N ILE A 141 6.99 -1.99 -3.65
CA ILE A 141 6.36 -0.78 -3.12
C ILE A 141 5.53 -1.16 -1.90
N ASN A 142 5.86 -0.60 -0.76
CA ASN A 142 5.17 -0.86 0.50
C ASN A 142 4.30 0.33 0.89
N LEU A 143 2.98 0.13 1.07
CA LEU A 143 2.08 1.19 1.54
C LEU A 143 2.19 1.35 3.06
N SER A 144 2.98 2.36 3.48
CA SER A 144 2.99 2.82 4.86
C SER A 144 1.87 3.86 5.09
N SER A 145 2.17 4.97 5.72
CA SER A 145 1.29 6.11 6.02
C SER A 145 2.15 7.25 6.57
N VAL A 146 1.63 8.47 6.60
CA VAL A 146 2.20 9.54 7.43
C VAL A 146 2.28 9.14 8.91
N ALA A 147 1.39 8.25 9.38
CA ALA A 147 1.47 7.63 10.71
C ALA A 147 2.72 6.76 10.93
N GLY A 148 3.48 6.46 9.89
CA GLY A 148 4.81 5.84 9.96
C GLY A 148 5.95 6.83 10.26
N ARG A 149 5.66 8.14 10.31
CA ARG A 149 6.62 9.21 10.69
C ARG A 149 6.16 10.08 11.84
N LEU A 150 4.86 10.05 12.14
CA LEU A 150 4.23 10.90 13.13
C LEU A 150 3.60 10.05 14.22
N GLY A 151 3.57 10.57 15.45
CA GLY A 151 2.71 10.01 16.49
C GLY A 151 1.24 10.22 16.14
N PHE A 152 0.45 9.17 16.31
CA PHE A 152 -1.00 9.24 16.09
C PHE A 152 -1.73 8.82 17.35
N GLN A 153 -2.28 9.79 18.05
CA GLN A 153 -3.05 9.58 19.26
C GLN A 153 -4.24 8.63 19.02
N TYR A 154 -4.47 7.70 19.92
CA TYR A 154 -5.52 6.67 19.85
C TYR A 154 -5.37 5.65 18.71
N ARG A 155 -4.23 5.61 18.05
CA ARG A 155 -3.97 4.74 16.90
C ARG A 155 -2.64 3.99 17.04
N THR A 156 -2.27 3.62 18.26
CA THR A 156 -0.95 3.03 18.57
C THR A 156 -0.61 1.80 17.75
N PRO A 157 -1.50 0.77 17.58
CA PRO A 157 -1.16 -0.41 16.77
C PRO A 157 -0.90 -0.06 15.31
N TYR A 158 -1.76 0.81 14.75
CA TYR A 158 -1.60 1.27 13.37
C TYR A 158 -0.29 2.02 13.17
N ALA A 159 0.00 3.01 14.03
CA ALA A 159 1.22 3.80 13.93
C ALA A 159 2.46 2.90 14.08
N ALA A 160 2.50 2.02 15.07
CA ALA A 160 3.61 1.08 15.29
C ALA A 160 3.88 0.23 14.04
N THR A 161 2.83 -0.34 13.41
CA THR A 161 2.99 -1.13 12.18
C THR A 161 3.47 -0.29 11.01
N LYS A 162 2.99 0.96 10.87
CA LYS A 162 3.38 1.84 9.75
C LYS A 162 4.82 2.36 9.90
N TRP A 163 5.31 2.59 11.13
CA TRP A 163 6.74 2.79 11.41
C TRP A 163 7.56 1.55 11.10
N GLY A 164 7.06 0.36 11.47
CA GLY A 164 7.70 -0.92 11.15
C GLY A 164 7.90 -1.13 9.65
N ILE A 165 6.92 -0.75 8.81
CA ILE A 165 7.02 -0.83 7.35
C ILE A 165 8.15 0.06 6.80
N ILE A 166 8.41 1.23 7.39
CA ILE A 166 9.52 2.09 6.95
C ILE A 166 10.87 1.41 7.23
N GLY A 167 11.06 0.88 8.45
CA GLY A 167 12.27 0.14 8.80
C GLY A 167 12.45 -1.12 7.92
N PHE A 168 11.37 -1.86 7.67
CA PHE A 168 11.35 -3.01 6.78
C PHE A 168 11.76 -2.63 5.35
N THR A 169 11.19 -1.55 4.80
CA THR A 169 11.52 -1.04 3.47
C THR A 169 13.01 -0.68 3.34
N GLN A 170 13.54 0.06 4.31
CA GLN A 170 14.95 0.50 4.29
C GLN A 170 15.92 -0.67 4.40
N SER A 171 15.59 -1.67 5.20
CA SER A 171 16.39 -2.89 5.36
C SER A 171 16.41 -3.71 4.09
N LEU A 172 15.24 -3.98 3.50
CA LEU A 172 15.14 -4.70 2.22
C LEU A 172 15.82 -3.96 1.07
N ALA A 173 15.74 -2.65 1.02
CA ALA A 173 16.41 -1.86 -0.01
C ALA A 173 17.94 -2.04 0.02
N LYS A 174 18.53 -2.19 1.21
CA LYS A 174 19.97 -2.48 1.36
C LYS A 174 20.30 -3.93 1.03
N GLU A 175 19.45 -4.86 1.46
CA GLU A 175 19.65 -6.29 1.25
C GLU A 175 19.53 -6.67 -0.23
N LEU A 176 18.47 -6.20 -0.90
CA LEU A 176 18.11 -6.59 -2.26
C LEU A 176 18.68 -5.65 -3.35
N GLY A 177 19.21 -4.49 -2.95
CA GLY A 177 19.83 -3.52 -3.88
C GLY A 177 20.96 -4.11 -4.73
N PRO A 178 21.90 -4.92 -4.19
CA PRO A 178 22.92 -5.60 -4.99
C PRO A 178 22.36 -6.54 -6.07
N GLU A 179 21.12 -6.99 -5.92
CA GLU A 179 20.39 -7.83 -6.87
C GLU A 179 19.54 -7.02 -7.86
N GLY A 180 19.65 -5.68 -7.86
CA GLY A 180 18.91 -4.78 -8.75
C GLY A 180 17.46 -4.51 -8.34
N ILE A 181 17.00 -5.03 -7.20
CA ILE A 181 15.62 -4.86 -6.73
C ILE A 181 15.50 -3.55 -5.94
N ARG A 182 14.65 -2.63 -6.40
CA ARG A 182 14.36 -1.38 -5.72
C ARG A 182 13.21 -1.57 -4.73
N VAL A 183 13.36 -1.06 -3.52
CA VAL A 183 12.31 -1.16 -2.49
C VAL A 183 12.03 0.22 -1.91
N ASN A 184 10.78 0.69 -2.01
CA ASN A 184 10.36 1.99 -1.52
C ASN A 184 9.05 1.91 -0.74
N ALA A 185 8.81 2.87 0.15
CA ALA A 185 7.54 3.05 0.82
C ALA A 185 6.82 4.30 0.30
N ILE A 186 5.51 4.21 0.11
CA ILE A 186 4.63 5.37 -0.07
C ILE A 186 3.94 5.65 1.26
N LEU A 187 3.87 6.93 1.64
CA LEU A 187 3.23 7.39 2.87
C LEU A 187 2.02 8.26 2.53
N PRO A 188 0.84 7.66 2.31
CA PRO A 188 -0.39 8.41 2.11
C PRO A 188 -0.74 9.25 3.33
N GLY A 189 -1.29 10.43 3.08
CA GLY A 189 -1.94 11.27 4.07
C GLY A 189 -3.40 10.89 4.29
N MET A 190 -4.25 11.90 4.37
CA MET A 190 -5.70 11.74 4.51
C MET A 190 -6.33 11.47 3.13
N VAL A 191 -6.37 10.20 2.73
CA VAL A 191 -6.90 9.77 1.43
C VAL A 191 -8.42 9.69 1.48
N GLU A 192 -9.09 10.27 0.49
CA GLU A 192 -10.55 10.26 0.35
C GLU A 192 -11.10 8.83 0.25
N GLY A 193 -12.32 8.65 0.76
CA GLY A 193 -13.05 7.40 0.69
C GLY A 193 -13.58 6.90 2.04
N PRO A 194 -14.32 5.78 2.04
CA PRO A 194 -15.04 5.28 3.22
C PRO A 194 -14.14 4.98 4.42
N ARG A 195 -12.86 4.67 4.18
CA ARG A 195 -11.90 4.37 5.24
C ARG A 195 -11.61 5.58 6.12
N ILE A 196 -11.35 6.74 5.52
CA ILE A 196 -11.04 7.96 6.29
C ILE A 196 -12.28 8.47 7.01
N GLU A 197 -13.47 8.33 6.44
CA GLU A 197 -14.73 8.68 7.06
C GLU A 197 -14.94 7.86 8.35
N ARG A 198 -14.73 6.54 8.30
CA ARG A 198 -14.79 5.70 9.51
C ARG A 198 -13.76 6.10 10.56
N VAL A 199 -12.55 6.50 10.15
CA VAL A 199 -11.50 6.96 11.09
C VAL A 199 -11.91 8.28 11.74
N ILE A 200 -12.47 9.23 11.00
CA ILE A 200 -12.97 10.51 11.51
C ILE A 200 -14.11 10.26 12.51
N SER A 201 -15.08 9.42 12.15
CA SER A 201 -16.22 9.08 13.01
C SER A 201 -15.76 8.42 14.32
N ALA A 202 -14.86 7.43 14.25
CA ALA A 202 -14.33 6.76 15.42
C ALA A 202 -13.56 7.74 16.34
N ARG A 203 -12.75 8.65 15.77
CA ARG A 203 -12.02 9.68 16.52
C ARG A 203 -12.98 10.68 17.16
N ALA A 204 -13.97 11.14 16.44
CA ALA A 204 -15.01 12.05 16.95
C ALA A 204 -15.70 11.45 18.18
N LYS A 205 -16.11 10.18 18.11
CA LYS A 205 -16.68 9.45 19.23
C LYS A 205 -15.73 9.35 20.44
N THR A 206 -14.47 9.01 20.19
CA THR A 206 -13.46 8.85 21.26
C THR A 206 -13.15 10.19 21.95
N MET A 207 -13.16 11.30 21.20
CA MET A 207 -12.84 12.64 21.73
C MET A 207 -14.06 13.43 22.19
N GLY A 208 -15.28 12.95 21.97
CA GLY A 208 -16.51 13.69 22.27
C GLY A 208 -16.71 14.94 21.41
N GLN A 209 -16.22 14.92 20.19
CA GLN A 209 -16.29 16.00 19.20
C GLN A 209 -17.23 15.63 18.04
N SER A 210 -17.63 16.62 17.23
CA SER A 210 -18.30 16.35 15.95
C SER A 210 -17.29 15.91 14.86
N GLU A 211 -17.77 15.15 13.88
CA GLU A 211 -16.93 14.74 12.74
C GLU A 211 -16.40 15.94 11.94
N ALA A 212 -17.19 17.03 11.87
CA ALA A 212 -16.79 18.26 11.18
C ALA A 212 -15.62 18.96 11.90
N GLU A 213 -15.63 19.02 13.24
CA GLU A 213 -14.54 19.56 14.04
C GLU A 213 -13.26 18.73 13.84
N VAL A 214 -13.36 17.40 13.97
CA VAL A 214 -12.23 16.48 13.77
C VAL A 214 -11.65 16.62 12.34
N LYS A 215 -12.50 16.67 11.32
CA LYS A 215 -12.07 16.85 9.93
C LYS A 215 -11.37 18.19 9.74
N THR A 216 -11.90 19.26 10.29
CA THR A 216 -11.31 20.61 10.23
C THR A 216 -9.95 20.64 10.91
N GLU A 217 -9.84 20.07 12.12
CA GLU A 217 -8.57 19.93 12.84
C GLU A 217 -7.54 19.15 12.04
N MET A 218 -7.91 17.98 11.52
CA MET A 218 -7.01 17.16 10.70
C MET A 218 -6.52 17.90 9.45
N LEU A 219 -7.41 18.61 8.76
CA LEU A 219 -7.04 19.40 7.56
C LEU A 219 -6.20 20.64 7.93
N SER A 220 -6.37 21.21 9.11
CA SER A 220 -5.55 22.35 9.56
C SER A 220 -4.07 21.99 9.72
N ASN A 221 -3.76 20.70 9.92
CA ASN A 221 -2.39 20.17 9.99
C ASN A 221 -1.82 19.76 8.62
N VAL A 222 -2.55 19.97 7.53
CA VAL A 222 -2.08 19.70 6.15
C VAL A 222 -1.75 21.01 5.48
N SER A 223 -0.52 21.24 5.03
CA SER A 223 -0.12 22.52 4.40
C SER A 223 -1.00 22.91 3.21
N LEU A 224 -1.37 21.94 2.36
CA LEU A 224 -2.25 22.18 1.21
C LEU A 224 -3.74 22.28 1.58
N ARG A 225 -4.12 22.10 2.86
CA ARG A 225 -5.51 22.21 3.38
C ARG A 225 -6.53 21.38 2.60
N ARG A 226 -6.10 20.27 2.01
CA ARG A 226 -6.97 19.37 1.24
C ARG A 226 -6.61 17.90 1.51
N THR A 227 -7.54 17.04 1.22
CA THR A 227 -7.38 15.59 1.19
C THR A 227 -6.53 15.15 -0.01
N VAL A 228 -6.11 13.91 0.01
CA VAL A 228 -5.40 13.23 -1.08
C VAL A 228 -6.41 12.37 -1.84
N ALA A 229 -6.44 12.47 -3.15
CA ALA A 229 -7.23 11.56 -3.95
C ALA A 229 -6.53 10.19 -4.06
N PRO A 230 -7.27 9.05 -4.15
CA PRO A 230 -6.66 7.74 -4.40
C PRO A 230 -5.76 7.73 -5.65
N ASN A 231 -6.12 8.50 -6.69
CA ASN A 231 -5.33 8.66 -7.91
C ASN A 231 -3.94 9.24 -7.64
N ASP A 232 -3.78 10.15 -6.66
CA ASP A 232 -2.45 10.70 -6.32
C ASP A 232 -1.51 9.60 -5.83
N ILE A 233 -2.05 8.57 -5.17
CA ILE A 233 -1.27 7.39 -4.73
C ILE A 233 -0.93 6.50 -5.93
N ALA A 234 -1.89 6.27 -6.83
CA ALA A 234 -1.66 5.47 -8.02
C ALA A 234 -0.59 6.11 -8.93
N GLU A 235 -0.61 7.42 -9.13
CA GLU A 235 0.41 8.17 -9.88
C GLU A 235 1.81 8.01 -9.26
N MET A 236 1.93 7.99 -7.93
CA MET A 236 3.21 7.72 -7.26
C MET A 236 3.68 6.28 -7.49
N VAL A 237 2.76 5.30 -7.51
CA VAL A 237 3.08 3.90 -7.85
C VAL A 237 3.59 3.83 -9.29
N LEU A 238 2.87 4.45 -10.25
CA LEU A 238 3.27 4.50 -11.65
C LEU A 238 4.67 5.12 -11.81
N PHE A 239 4.93 6.24 -11.13
CA PHE A 239 6.25 6.88 -11.14
C PHE A 239 7.35 5.93 -10.63
N LEU A 240 7.12 5.24 -9.51
CA LEU A 240 8.09 4.30 -8.96
C LEU A 240 8.33 3.08 -9.86
N CYS A 241 7.36 2.69 -10.67
CA CYS A 241 7.52 1.62 -11.68
C CYS A 241 8.24 2.11 -12.95
N SER A 242 8.37 3.40 -13.15
CA SER A 242 8.94 3.98 -14.36
C SER A 242 10.47 4.04 -14.36
N SER A 243 11.06 4.23 -15.54
CA SER A 243 12.51 4.46 -15.72
C SER A 243 12.99 5.75 -15.02
N GLY A 244 12.09 6.72 -14.74
CA GLY A 244 12.39 7.93 -14.00
C GLY A 244 12.80 7.67 -12.54
N ALA A 245 12.37 6.55 -11.97
CA ALA A 245 12.65 6.17 -10.59
C ALA A 245 13.80 5.15 -10.44
N ARG A 246 14.56 4.86 -11.52
CA ARG A 246 15.61 3.81 -11.52
C ARG A 246 16.68 3.94 -10.44
N ASN A 247 16.90 5.14 -9.91
CA ASN A 247 17.86 5.42 -8.84
C ASN A 247 17.16 5.75 -7.50
N ILE A 248 15.87 5.43 -7.35
CA ILE A 248 15.10 5.64 -6.13
C ILE A 248 14.89 4.29 -5.45
N SER A 249 15.58 4.07 -4.31
CA SER A 249 15.45 2.90 -3.46
C SER A 249 15.69 3.28 -1.99
N GLY A 250 15.03 2.59 -1.06
CA GLY A 250 15.11 2.85 0.37
C GLY A 250 14.37 4.11 0.82
N GLN A 251 13.61 4.75 -0.06
CA GLN A 251 12.93 5.99 0.23
C GLN A 251 11.53 5.76 0.82
N SER A 252 11.10 6.76 1.60
CA SER A 252 9.75 6.86 2.14
C SER A 252 9.11 8.14 1.60
N LEU A 253 8.31 7.99 0.55
CA LEU A 253 7.77 9.09 -0.25
C LEU A 253 6.37 9.46 0.24
N SER A 254 6.22 10.67 0.77
CA SER A 254 4.94 11.15 1.28
C SER A 254 4.07 11.69 0.15
N VAL A 255 2.83 11.21 0.08
CA VAL A 255 1.75 11.76 -0.75
C VAL A 255 0.65 12.21 0.22
N CYS A 256 0.80 13.41 0.79
CA CYS A 256 0.03 13.79 1.98
C CYS A 256 -0.34 15.28 2.04
N GLY A 257 -0.02 16.07 1.01
CA GLY A 257 -0.23 17.52 1.04
C GLY A 257 0.63 18.24 2.09
N ASN A 258 1.74 17.60 2.51
CA ASN A 258 2.61 18.01 3.61
C ASN A 258 1.84 18.10 4.93
N VAL A 259 1.66 16.96 5.61
CA VAL A 259 1.16 16.93 6.98
C VAL A 259 2.25 17.51 7.89
N GLU A 260 1.93 18.62 8.52
CA GLU A 260 2.84 19.34 9.38
C GLU A 260 3.01 18.59 10.71
N THR A 261 4.25 18.45 11.13
CA THR A 261 4.61 18.08 12.49
C THR A 261 4.66 19.35 13.32
N MET A 262 3.88 19.42 14.37
CA MET A 262 4.09 20.42 15.40
C MET A 262 5.17 19.99 16.37
#